data_8465f542752571f128185257c76e5a41
#
_entry.id   8465f542752571f128185257c76e5a41
#
_cell.length_a   1.000
_cell.length_b   1.000
_cell.length_c   1.000
_cell.angle_alpha   90.00
_cell.angle_beta   90.00
_cell.angle_gamma   90.00
#
_symmetry.space_group_name_H-M   'P 1'
#
loop_
_entity.id
_entity.type
_entity.pdbx_description
1 polymer ?
#
loop_
_entity_poly.entity_id
_entity_poly.type
_entity_poly.pdbx_seq_one_letter_code
_entity_poly.pdbx_strand_id
1 'polypeptide(L)'
;MKKKCYTTGAGFCLVLLLVLFIVYGCATAPRSAQPAPDFDVIVIGAGLGGLSAGTHLGVNGYKVLVLEQHDKVGGCATSFDRGEFTFDSSLHEMAGGGPGKKDRALYKLLELWGIHDKVEFLELPQFYRTVFPGVDISLPSNWEGFKAELKKKWPEESEGIDKFESICGETFADLMELRDLFRYGGVKTFFVKAMVPFRQPTFYKYMDKTLQDVMDECFEDDNLKVVVSQLWVYYGAPTPEQSALIGLMATEAYLTDGVWHFMGTSQSLSNAYADRIKELGGEVKTGTLVTQVIMENGVATGVYTEDGSVYTARYIVANTDPYQLTFKLVGKEHFPEKYVNRLNTLKPANSLFGVYMGLNVDLSKLGYDDTEIFYCPSTPDAVTLHDTMMRGDFRNGAVAITIYSNYGDPIYAPKGKSVVTLTAYSDMDIWPEYGDAYDTFKEKKVDELVALAAELIPELANPDYVEIKEGFTPRTLKRFTMNRKGVVYGFYLSPEQWEKVPNNTPIPNVFIASNWSQAWHGMTSAQINGWRAAQLIIDGESR
;
A
#
# COMPACT_ATOMS: atom_id res chain seq x y z
N MET A 1 9.97 -92.27 -34.86
CA MET A 1 8.53 -92.52 -34.75
C MET A 1 7.94 -91.83 -33.50
N LYS A 2 7.00 -90.88 -33.73
CA LYS A 2 5.79 -90.60 -32.96
C LYS A 2 5.98 -90.44 -31.42
N LYS A 3 5.55 -89.36 -30.72
CA LYS A 3 4.27 -88.64 -30.77
C LYS A 3 4.44 -87.24 -30.09
N LYS A 4 3.84 -86.22 -30.69
CA LYS A 4 3.52 -84.98 -30.08
C LYS A 4 2.41 -85.15 -29.05
N CYS A 5 2.49 -84.47 -27.89
CA CYS A 5 1.34 -84.25 -27.05
C CYS A 5 1.22 -82.80 -26.76
N TYR A 6 0.09 -82.17 -27.11
CA TYR A 6 -0.30 -80.79 -26.86
C TYR A 6 -0.83 -80.69 -25.46
N THR A 7 -0.25 -79.73 -24.64
CA THR A 7 -0.94 -79.18 -23.50
C THR A 7 -0.39 -77.77 -23.26
N THR A 8 -0.85 -76.79 -24.01
CA THR A 8 -0.61 -75.40 -23.75
C THR A 8 -1.84 -74.61 -24.23
N GLY A 9 -2.89 -74.59 -23.44
CA GLY A 9 -4.08 -73.82 -23.77
C GLY A 9 -4.86 -73.29 -22.56
N ALA A 10 -4.71 -73.92 -21.41
CA ALA A 10 -5.52 -73.57 -20.24
C ALA A 10 -4.85 -72.57 -19.26
N GLY A 11 -3.51 -72.46 -19.31
CA GLY A 11 -2.77 -71.51 -18.40
C GLY A 11 -2.81 -70.06 -18.84
N PHE A 12 -2.95 -69.79 -20.13
CA PHE A 12 -2.92 -68.44 -20.66
C PHE A 12 -4.24 -67.64 -20.45
N CYS A 13 -5.38 -68.34 -20.43
CA CYS A 13 -6.68 -67.72 -20.16
C CYS A 13 -6.88 -67.37 -18.69
N LEU A 14 -6.29 -68.12 -17.75
CA LEU A 14 -6.43 -67.83 -16.32
C LEU A 14 -5.58 -66.58 -15.88
N VAL A 15 -4.41 -66.37 -16.48
CA VAL A 15 -3.55 -65.22 -16.21
C VAL A 15 -4.15 -63.95 -16.83
N LEU A 16 -4.79 -64.03 -18.02
CA LEU A 16 -5.47 -62.86 -18.61
C LEU A 16 -6.72 -62.44 -17.83
N LEU A 17 -7.47 -63.40 -17.27
CA LEU A 17 -8.63 -63.11 -16.42
C LEU A 17 -8.22 -62.51 -15.05
N LEU A 18 -7.09 -62.94 -14.46
CA LEU A 18 -6.56 -62.36 -13.25
C LEU A 18 -6.00 -60.93 -13.46
N VAL A 19 -5.37 -60.64 -14.59
CA VAL A 19 -4.89 -59.30 -14.95
C VAL A 19 -6.07 -58.36 -15.26
N LEU A 20 -7.12 -58.82 -15.89
CA LEU A 20 -8.35 -58.06 -16.11
C LEU A 20 -9.10 -57.77 -14.79
N PHE A 21 -9.11 -58.67 -13.81
CA PHE A 21 -9.71 -58.41 -12.50
C PHE A 21 -8.88 -57.44 -11.65
N ILE A 22 -7.55 -57.39 -11.78
CA ILE A 22 -6.68 -56.42 -11.11
C ILE A 22 -6.82 -55.05 -11.77
N VAL A 23 -7.04 -54.94 -13.07
CA VAL A 23 -7.24 -53.66 -13.78
C VAL A 23 -8.68 -53.13 -13.63
N TYR A 24 -9.70 -53.98 -13.45
CA TYR A 24 -11.08 -53.55 -13.17
C TYR A 24 -11.41 -53.47 -11.68
N GLY A 25 -10.59 -54.03 -10.79
CA GLY A 25 -10.74 -53.94 -9.33
C GLY A 25 -10.25 -52.65 -8.70
N CYS A 26 -9.56 -51.77 -9.43
CA CYS A 26 -9.34 -50.38 -9.07
C CYS A 26 -10.44 -49.49 -9.67
N ALA A 27 -11.70 -49.85 -9.52
CA ALA A 27 -12.76 -48.85 -9.57
C ALA A 27 -12.52 -47.91 -8.39
N THR A 28 -11.99 -46.76 -8.68
CA THR A 28 -11.94 -45.61 -7.73
C THR A 28 -13.33 -45.51 -7.09
N ALA A 29 -13.41 -45.75 -5.78
CA ALA A 29 -14.62 -45.42 -5.04
C ALA A 29 -15.06 -44.03 -5.50
N PRO A 30 -16.33 -43.76 -5.77
CA PRO A 30 -16.78 -42.44 -6.14
C PRO A 30 -16.27 -41.52 -5.03
N ARG A 31 -15.37 -40.60 -5.36
CA ARG A 31 -15.02 -39.49 -4.45
C ARG A 31 -16.37 -38.95 -4.00
N SER A 32 -16.69 -39.08 -2.73
CA SER A 32 -17.83 -38.39 -2.17
C SER A 32 -17.70 -36.95 -2.65
N ALA A 33 -18.67 -36.46 -3.40
CA ALA A 33 -18.66 -35.09 -3.85
C ALA A 33 -18.52 -34.23 -2.59
N GLN A 34 -17.37 -33.57 -2.43
CA GLN A 34 -17.24 -32.60 -1.35
C GLN A 34 -18.37 -31.59 -1.53
N PRO A 35 -19.06 -31.20 -0.47
CA PRO A 35 -20.08 -30.15 -0.56
C PRO A 35 -19.46 -28.92 -1.27
N ALA A 36 -20.26 -28.26 -2.09
CA ALA A 36 -19.82 -27.05 -2.75
C ALA A 36 -19.37 -26.03 -1.66
N PRO A 37 -18.27 -25.33 -1.88
CA PRO A 37 -17.80 -24.36 -0.90
C PRO A 37 -18.82 -23.23 -0.71
N ASP A 38 -18.82 -22.60 0.46
CA ASP A 38 -19.77 -21.54 0.83
C ASP A 38 -19.63 -20.31 -0.07
N PHE A 39 -18.40 -20.02 -0.49
CA PHE A 39 -18.02 -18.88 -1.32
C PHE A 39 -17.11 -19.31 -2.48
N ASP A 40 -17.06 -18.52 -3.54
CA ASP A 40 -16.04 -18.69 -4.58
C ASP A 40 -14.69 -18.18 -4.08
N VAL A 41 -14.68 -17.04 -3.40
CA VAL A 41 -13.46 -16.37 -2.91
C VAL A 41 -13.64 -15.87 -1.49
N ILE A 42 -12.67 -16.15 -0.63
CA ILE A 42 -12.49 -15.47 0.65
C ILE A 42 -11.34 -14.46 0.52
N VAL A 43 -11.61 -13.21 0.91
CA VAL A 43 -10.62 -12.13 1.02
C VAL A 43 -10.28 -11.93 2.50
N ILE A 44 -9.01 -12.07 2.85
CA ILE A 44 -8.49 -11.88 4.20
C ILE A 44 -7.98 -10.44 4.33
N GLY A 45 -8.68 -9.61 5.09
CA GLY A 45 -8.39 -8.20 5.32
C GLY A 45 -9.13 -7.25 4.37
N ALA A 46 -9.86 -6.29 4.94
CA ALA A 46 -10.63 -5.26 4.24
C ALA A 46 -9.87 -3.94 4.06
N GLY A 47 -8.55 -3.96 3.92
CA GLY A 47 -7.80 -2.82 3.40
C GLY A 47 -8.09 -2.61 1.91
N LEU A 48 -7.69 -1.47 1.32
CA LEU A 48 -8.04 -1.11 -0.06
C LEU A 48 -7.67 -2.18 -1.10
N GLY A 49 -6.59 -2.92 -0.90
CA GLY A 49 -6.22 -4.03 -1.77
C GLY A 49 -7.23 -5.18 -1.73
N GLY A 50 -7.67 -5.57 -0.53
CA GLY A 50 -8.69 -6.61 -0.36
C GLY A 50 -10.06 -6.17 -0.86
N LEU A 51 -10.46 -4.95 -0.53
CA LEU A 51 -11.73 -4.36 -0.98
C LEU A 51 -11.79 -4.27 -2.51
N SER A 52 -10.72 -3.80 -3.16
CA SER A 52 -10.68 -3.72 -4.62
C SER A 52 -10.69 -5.09 -5.29
N ALA A 53 -9.98 -6.09 -4.71
CA ALA A 53 -10.02 -7.47 -5.20
C ALA A 53 -11.43 -8.06 -5.07
N GLY A 54 -12.06 -7.91 -3.90
CA GLY A 54 -13.42 -8.38 -3.65
C GLY A 54 -14.45 -7.74 -4.57
N THR A 55 -14.35 -6.43 -4.79
CA THR A 55 -15.23 -5.71 -5.71
C THR A 55 -15.04 -6.16 -7.16
N HIS A 56 -13.78 -6.30 -7.61
CA HIS A 56 -13.51 -6.75 -8.98
C HIS A 56 -14.02 -8.16 -9.24
N LEU A 57 -13.84 -9.07 -8.30
CA LEU A 57 -14.39 -10.43 -8.37
C LEU A 57 -15.92 -10.42 -8.35
N GLY A 58 -16.54 -9.62 -7.48
CA GLY A 58 -17.99 -9.49 -7.42
C GLY A 58 -18.60 -8.97 -8.73
N VAL A 59 -18.00 -7.95 -9.36
CA VAL A 59 -18.41 -7.44 -10.69
C VAL A 59 -18.32 -8.54 -11.76
N ASN A 60 -17.41 -9.50 -11.61
CA ASN A 60 -17.25 -10.64 -12.51
C ASN A 60 -18.07 -11.89 -12.08
N GLY A 61 -19.01 -11.72 -11.14
CA GLY A 61 -20.00 -12.77 -10.79
C GLY A 61 -19.54 -13.77 -9.74
N TYR A 62 -18.40 -13.55 -9.07
CA TYR A 62 -17.94 -14.41 -7.98
C TYR A 62 -18.68 -14.10 -6.69
N LYS A 63 -19.04 -15.12 -5.92
CA LYS A 63 -19.55 -14.97 -4.56
C LYS A 63 -18.40 -14.75 -3.59
N VAL A 64 -18.24 -13.51 -3.09
CA VAL A 64 -17.10 -13.06 -2.29
C VAL A 64 -17.48 -12.93 -0.81
N LEU A 65 -16.60 -13.40 0.08
CA LEU A 65 -16.60 -13.10 1.50
C LEU A 65 -15.33 -12.31 1.84
N VAL A 66 -15.48 -11.12 2.43
CA VAL A 66 -14.38 -10.33 3.00
C VAL A 66 -14.41 -10.46 4.51
N LEU A 67 -13.28 -10.84 5.12
CA LEU A 67 -13.12 -10.98 6.57
C LEU A 67 -12.11 -9.95 7.08
N GLU A 68 -12.53 -9.10 8.02
CA GLU A 68 -11.71 -8.01 8.59
C GLU A 68 -11.68 -8.14 10.12
N GLN A 69 -10.47 -8.06 10.70
CA GLN A 69 -10.30 -8.13 12.15
C GLN A 69 -10.82 -6.91 12.90
N HIS A 70 -10.70 -5.72 12.29
CA HIS A 70 -11.16 -4.47 12.87
C HIS A 70 -12.69 -4.32 12.75
N ASP A 71 -13.28 -3.45 13.53
CA ASP A 71 -14.71 -3.12 13.47
C ASP A 71 -15.08 -2.22 12.27
N LYS A 72 -14.06 -1.66 11.58
CA LYS A 72 -14.19 -0.84 10.36
C LYS A 72 -13.39 -1.42 9.21
N VAL A 73 -13.88 -1.22 8.00
CA VAL A 73 -13.14 -1.52 6.76
C VAL A 73 -12.21 -0.37 6.40
N GLY A 74 -11.18 -0.65 5.56
CA GLY A 74 -10.29 0.35 4.99
C GLY A 74 -8.81 0.12 5.31
N GLY A 75 -8.49 -0.53 6.40
CA GLY A 75 -7.11 -0.68 6.86
C GLY A 75 -6.49 0.69 7.18
N CYS A 76 -5.47 1.13 6.40
CA CYS A 76 -4.92 2.48 6.54
C CYS A 76 -5.80 3.58 5.93
N ALA A 77 -6.80 3.25 5.11
CA ALA A 77 -7.78 4.19 4.59
C ALA A 77 -9.07 4.16 5.45
N THR A 78 -8.92 4.52 6.72
CA THR A 78 -9.99 4.56 7.71
C THR A 78 -9.91 5.84 8.53
N SER A 79 -11.00 6.22 9.16
CA SER A 79 -11.08 7.37 10.07
C SER A 79 -11.70 6.97 11.40
N PHE A 80 -11.47 7.80 12.42
CA PHE A 80 -12.02 7.61 13.76
C PHE A 80 -12.34 8.96 14.42
N ASP A 81 -13.23 8.93 15.40
CA ASP A 81 -13.68 10.12 16.09
C ASP A 81 -13.09 10.21 17.51
N ARG A 82 -12.83 11.43 17.97
CA ARG A 82 -12.53 11.77 19.35
C ARG A 82 -13.28 13.05 19.74
N GLY A 83 -14.31 12.89 20.54
CA GLY A 83 -15.20 14.01 20.85
C GLY A 83 -15.89 14.53 19.58
N GLU A 84 -15.62 15.79 19.27
CA GLU A 84 -16.19 16.48 18.10
C GLU A 84 -15.28 16.44 16.86
N PHE A 85 -14.14 15.77 16.95
CA PHE A 85 -13.12 15.75 15.89
C PHE A 85 -13.09 14.39 15.19
N THR A 86 -12.94 14.42 13.87
CA THR A 86 -12.70 13.23 13.04
C THR A 86 -11.28 13.25 12.51
N PHE A 87 -10.59 12.12 12.60
CA PHE A 87 -9.20 11.96 12.18
C PHE A 87 -9.10 10.90 11.08
N ASP A 88 -8.43 11.21 9.98
CA ASP A 88 -7.93 10.18 9.07
C ASP A 88 -6.75 9.45 9.73
N SER A 89 -6.71 8.13 9.60
CA SER A 89 -5.67 7.34 10.29
C SER A 89 -4.29 7.48 9.65
N SER A 90 -4.20 7.72 8.35
CA SER A 90 -2.91 7.85 7.66
C SER A 90 -2.95 8.52 6.28
N LEU A 91 -4.10 8.69 5.64
CA LEU A 91 -4.15 9.33 4.34
C LEU A 91 -4.07 10.84 4.50
N HIS A 92 -3.05 11.44 3.87
CA HIS A 92 -2.95 12.90 3.75
C HIS A 92 -3.50 13.33 2.40
N GLU A 93 -2.86 12.91 1.35
CA GLU A 93 -3.18 13.29 -0.03
C GLU A 93 -2.89 12.16 -1.00
N MET A 94 -3.47 12.24 -2.19
CA MET A 94 -3.26 11.26 -3.24
C MET A 94 -3.19 11.90 -4.61
N ALA A 95 -2.52 11.22 -5.54
CA ALA A 95 -2.48 11.59 -6.96
C ALA A 95 -3.48 10.77 -7.78
N GLY A 96 -3.84 11.26 -8.96
CA GLY A 96 -4.58 10.50 -9.97
C GLY A 96 -6.07 10.36 -9.72
N GLY A 97 -6.64 11.20 -8.84
CA GLY A 97 -8.07 11.27 -8.56
C GLY A 97 -8.77 12.41 -9.29
N GLY A 98 -10.05 12.54 -9.04
CA GLY A 98 -10.85 13.70 -9.38
C GLY A 98 -11.60 13.70 -10.70
N PRO A 99 -12.65 14.53 -10.78
CA PRO A 99 -13.43 14.73 -11.98
C PRO A 99 -12.57 15.30 -13.11
N GLY A 100 -12.72 14.76 -14.31
CA GLY A 100 -11.91 15.17 -15.48
C GLY A 100 -10.61 14.39 -15.66
N LYS A 101 -10.17 13.60 -14.70
CA LYS A 101 -8.99 12.72 -14.78
C LYS A 101 -9.36 11.28 -15.19
N LYS A 102 -10.33 11.14 -16.12
CA LYS A 102 -10.90 9.85 -16.57
C LYS A 102 -9.88 8.89 -17.18
N ASP A 103 -8.74 9.40 -17.62
CA ASP A 103 -7.68 8.58 -18.20
C ASP A 103 -6.74 7.96 -17.15
N ARG A 104 -6.86 8.34 -15.88
CA ARG A 104 -5.98 7.90 -14.81
C ARG A 104 -6.44 6.59 -14.18
N ALA A 105 -5.45 5.84 -13.66
CA ALA A 105 -5.67 4.47 -13.19
C ALA A 105 -6.73 4.37 -12.09
N LEU A 106 -6.69 5.27 -11.10
CA LEU A 106 -7.65 5.26 -10.00
C LEU A 106 -9.07 5.48 -10.51
N TYR A 107 -9.31 6.55 -11.27
CA TYR A 107 -10.64 6.86 -11.78
C TYR A 107 -11.21 5.71 -12.64
N LYS A 108 -10.38 5.14 -13.55
CA LYS A 108 -10.77 3.98 -14.37
C LYS A 108 -11.15 2.75 -13.55
N LEU A 109 -10.46 2.49 -12.46
CA LEU A 109 -10.79 1.39 -11.56
C LEU A 109 -12.12 1.66 -10.86
N LEU A 110 -12.33 2.87 -10.32
CA LEU A 110 -13.59 3.24 -9.68
C LEU A 110 -14.78 3.18 -10.66
N GLU A 111 -14.59 3.62 -11.90
CA GLU A 111 -15.58 3.52 -12.97
C GLU A 111 -15.88 2.06 -13.34
N LEU A 112 -14.84 1.22 -13.51
CA LEU A 112 -14.97 -0.21 -13.79
C LEU A 112 -15.80 -0.93 -12.72
N TRP A 113 -15.69 -0.50 -11.46
CA TRP A 113 -16.39 -1.11 -10.35
C TRP A 113 -17.76 -0.47 -10.04
N GLY A 114 -18.09 0.65 -10.72
CA GLY A 114 -19.36 1.38 -10.53
C GLY A 114 -19.46 2.05 -9.17
N ILE A 115 -18.32 2.62 -8.69
CA ILE A 115 -18.25 3.37 -7.42
C ILE A 115 -17.74 4.80 -7.59
N HIS A 116 -17.40 5.21 -8.81
CA HIS A 116 -16.85 6.55 -9.09
C HIS A 116 -17.82 7.70 -8.76
N ASP A 117 -19.11 7.45 -8.81
CA ASP A 117 -20.20 8.38 -8.46
C ASP A 117 -20.64 8.31 -7.00
N LYS A 118 -20.06 7.38 -6.23
CA LYS A 118 -20.31 7.21 -4.78
C LYS A 118 -19.27 7.88 -3.91
N VAL A 119 -18.23 8.43 -4.52
CA VAL A 119 -17.11 9.08 -3.83
C VAL A 119 -16.95 10.48 -4.38
N GLU A 120 -16.95 11.47 -3.50
CA GLU A 120 -16.69 12.85 -3.85
C GLU A 120 -15.21 13.17 -3.65
N PHE A 121 -14.57 13.71 -4.69
CA PHE A 121 -13.16 14.10 -4.65
C PHE A 121 -13.02 15.54 -4.25
N LEU A 122 -12.06 15.81 -3.38
CA LEU A 122 -11.67 17.13 -2.92
C LEU A 122 -10.30 17.49 -3.50
N GLU A 123 -10.22 18.54 -4.29
CA GLU A 123 -8.97 19.04 -4.86
C GLU A 123 -8.21 19.89 -3.84
N LEU A 124 -6.92 19.60 -3.68
CA LEU A 124 -6.01 20.36 -2.84
C LEU A 124 -5.09 21.20 -3.73
N PRO A 125 -5.20 22.55 -3.71
CA PRO A 125 -4.43 23.41 -4.61
C PRO A 125 -2.95 23.49 -4.27
N GLN A 126 -2.59 23.22 -3.02
CA GLN A 126 -1.23 23.15 -2.52
C GLN A 126 -0.70 21.71 -2.65
N PHE A 127 0.56 21.55 -3.06
CA PHE A 127 1.27 20.31 -2.99
C PHE A 127 1.88 20.12 -1.60
N TYR A 128 2.76 21.02 -1.21
CA TYR A 128 3.27 21.13 0.15
C TYR A 128 3.96 22.46 0.39
N ARG A 129 4.12 22.82 1.67
CA ARG A 129 5.08 23.83 2.12
C ARG A 129 6.26 23.13 2.79
N THR A 130 7.49 23.55 2.48
CA THR A 130 8.67 23.08 3.18
C THR A 130 9.38 24.22 3.88
N VAL A 131 9.75 23.99 5.15
CA VAL A 131 10.34 25.01 6.03
C VAL A 131 11.56 24.42 6.73
N PHE A 132 12.73 25.01 6.47
CA PHE A 132 13.98 24.72 7.15
C PHE A 132 14.90 25.97 7.13
N PRO A 133 16.04 26.00 7.85
CA PRO A 133 16.87 27.21 7.91
C PRO A 133 17.24 27.76 6.52
N GLY A 134 16.82 29.02 6.26
CA GLY A 134 17.03 29.70 4.99
C GLY A 134 16.00 29.41 3.89
N VAL A 135 15.09 28.47 4.11
CA VAL A 135 14.05 28.13 3.13
C VAL A 135 12.67 28.08 3.80
N ASP A 136 11.76 28.83 3.23
CA ASP A 136 10.32 28.75 3.47
C ASP A 136 9.64 28.95 2.12
N ILE A 137 9.00 27.89 1.61
CA ILE A 137 8.39 27.89 0.27
C ILE A 137 7.16 27.00 0.25
N SER A 138 6.05 27.52 -0.26
CA SER A 138 4.82 26.78 -0.55
C SER A 138 4.73 26.50 -2.05
N LEU A 139 4.45 25.26 -2.42
CA LEU A 139 4.48 24.79 -3.80
C LEU A 139 3.08 24.36 -4.25
N PRO A 140 2.59 24.88 -5.39
CA PRO A 140 1.32 24.47 -5.99
C PRO A 140 1.32 23.02 -6.50
N SER A 141 0.12 22.42 -6.58
CA SER A 141 -0.12 21.04 -7.03
C SER A 141 -0.19 20.89 -8.56
N ASN A 142 0.60 21.67 -9.31
CA ASN A 142 0.74 21.55 -10.77
C ASN A 142 2.11 22.01 -11.24
N TRP A 143 2.60 21.47 -12.38
CA TRP A 143 3.93 21.77 -12.90
C TRP A 143 4.18 23.24 -13.19
N GLU A 144 3.20 23.97 -13.71
CA GLU A 144 3.35 25.39 -14.04
C GLU A 144 3.67 26.22 -12.79
N GLY A 145 2.82 26.11 -11.77
CA GLY A 145 3.01 26.82 -10.50
C GLY A 145 4.24 26.34 -9.73
N PHE A 146 4.46 25.02 -9.67
CA PHE A 146 5.62 24.42 -9.00
C PHE A 146 6.93 24.97 -9.58
N LYS A 147 7.10 24.95 -10.91
CA LYS A 147 8.29 25.51 -11.56
C LYS A 147 8.41 27.01 -11.40
N ALA A 148 7.28 27.74 -11.46
CA ALA A 148 7.30 29.20 -11.30
C ALA A 148 7.84 29.62 -9.93
N GLU A 149 7.39 28.98 -8.84
CA GLU A 149 7.89 29.29 -7.49
C GLU A 149 9.36 28.88 -7.31
N LEU A 150 9.78 27.71 -7.85
CA LEU A 150 11.18 27.29 -7.81
C LEU A 150 12.09 28.24 -8.58
N LYS A 151 11.75 28.61 -9.83
CA LYS A 151 12.56 29.52 -10.66
C LYS A 151 12.62 30.94 -10.10
N LYS A 152 11.60 31.38 -9.41
CA LYS A 152 11.59 32.66 -8.72
C LYS A 152 12.60 32.69 -7.56
N LYS A 153 12.76 31.59 -6.84
CA LYS A 153 13.67 31.47 -5.70
C LYS A 153 15.10 31.10 -6.11
N TRP A 154 15.25 30.26 -7.15
CA TRP A 154 16.52 29.77 -7.71
C TRP A 154 16.56 30.02 -9.24
N PRO A 155 16.69 31.28 -9.69
CA PRO A 155 16.67 31.61 -11.13
C PRO A 155 17.83 31.01 -11.91
N GLU A 156 18.98 30.78 -11.27
CA GLU A 156 20.16 30.13 -11.84
C GLU A 156 19.98 28.64 -12.12
N GLU A 157 19.02 28.00 -11.47
CA GLU A 157 18.69 26.56 -11.63
C GLU A 157 17.58 26.31 -12.67
N SER A 158 17.16 27.35 -13.40
CA SER A 158 16.00 27.28 -14.30
C SER A 158 16.09 26.14 -15.32
N GLU A 159 17.27 25.86 -15.86
CA GLU A 159 17.50 24.75 -16.82
C GLU A 159 17.40 23.39 -16.12
N GLY A 160 17.93 23.27 -14.90
CA GLY A 160 17.82 22.07 -14.06
C GLY A 160 16.39 21.73 -13.68
N ILE A 161 15.58 22.75 -13.37
CA ILE A 161 14.16 22.61 -13.04
C ILE A 161 13.36 22.10 -14.25
N ASP A 162 13.61 22.64 -15.46
CA ASP A 162 12.95 22.14 -16.69
C ASP A 162 13.42 20.73 -17.07
N LYS A 163 14.71 20.44 -16.86
CA LYS A 163 15.26 19.09 -17.05
C LYS A 163 14.61 18.08 -16.13
N PHE A 164 14.40 18.42 -14.86
CA PHE A 164 13.75 17.54 -13.89
C PHE A 164 12.31 17.20 -14.31
N GLU A 165 11.50 18.20 -14.75
CA GLU A 165 10.16 17.94 -15.30
C GLU A 165 10.21 16.97 -16.47
N SER A 166 11.13 17.19 -17.46
CA SER A 166 11.28 16.30 -18.62
C SER A 166 11.60 14.85 -18.19
N ILE A 167 12.51 14.67 -17.24
CA ILE A 167 12.87 13.34 -16.72
C ILE A 167 11.66 12.68 -16.05
N CYS A 168 10.89 13.41 -15.25
CA CYS A 168 9.67 12.89 -14.61
C CYS A 168 8.65 12.42 -15.66
N GLY A 169 8.32 13.28 -16.63
CA GLY A 169 7.35 12.97 -17.67
C GLY A 169 7.77 11.81 -18.57
N GLU A 170 9.02 11.78 -19.03
CA GLU A 170 9.56 10.71 -19.87
C GLU A 170 9.58 9.36 -19.11
N THR A 171 10.03 9.37 -17.84
CA THR A 171 10.06 8.14 -17.01
C THR A 171 8.65 7.60 -16.81
N PHE A 172 7.69 8.48 -16.56
CA PHE A 172 6.28 8.10 -16.40
C PHE A 172 5.69 7.53 -17.69
N ALA A 173 5.95 8.17 -18.84
CA ALA A 173 5.51 7.69 -20.15
C ALA A 173 6.08 6.31 -20.47
N ASP A 174 7.39 6.12 -20.31
CA ASP A 174 8.09 4.85 -20.49
C ASP A 174 7.47 3.73 -19.63
N LEU A 175 7.13 4.03 -18.36
CA LEU A 175 6.52 3.04 -17.48
C LEU A 175 5.08 2.71 -17.88
N MET A 176 4.29 3.70 -18.32
CA MET A 176 2.91 3.43 -18.76
C MET A 176 2.89 2.48 -19.97
N GLU A 177 3.86 2.58 -20.89
CA GLU A 177 4.04 1.61 -21.96
C GLU A 177 4.45 0.22 -21.44
N LEU A 178 5.36 0.15 -20.48
CA LEU A 178 5.81 -1.11 -19.87
C LEU A 178 4.69 -1.82 -19.12
N ARG A 179 3.75 -1.10 -18.52
CA ARG A 179 2.65 -1.66 -17.73
C ARG A 179 1.87 -2.75 -18.48
N ASP A 180 1.62 -2.53 -19.76
CA ASP A 180 0.86 -3.48 -20.58
C ASP A 180 1.70 -4.68 -21.02
N LEU A 181 3.02 -4.53 -21.04
CA LEU A 181 3.98 -5.58 -21.40
C LEU A 181 4.24 -6.58 -20.27
N PHE A 182 4.17 -6.16 -19.00
CA PHE A 182 4.32 -7.05 -17.83
C PHE A 182 3.11 -7.95 -17.58
N ARG A 183 2.04 -7.82 -18.35
CA ARG A 183 0.89 -8.74 -18.33
C ARG A 183 1.23 -10.15 -18.87
N TYR A 184 2.31 -10.30 -19.64
CA TYR A 184 2.61 -11.52 -20.34
C TYR A 184 3.77 -12.27 -19.64
N GLY A 185 3.53 -13.51 -19.17
CA GLY A 185 4.57 -14.40 -18.67
C GLY A 185 5.33 -15.14 -19.80
N GLY A 186 6.46 -15.77 -19.47
CA GLY A 186 7.19 -16.68 -20.35
C GLY A 186 8.12 -16.01 -21.37
N VAL A 187 8.30 -16.62 -22.54
CA VAL A 187 9.25 -16.19 -23.58
C VAL A 187 8.99 -14.76 -24.07
N LYS A 188 7.74 -14.32 -24.11
CA LYS A 188 7.39 -12.94 -24.48
C LYS A 188 7.98 -11.93 -23.50
N THR A 189 7.94 -12.21 -22.20
CA THR A 189 8.52 -11.32 -21.17
C THR A 189 10.04 -11.19 -21.33
N PHE A 190 10.74 -12.25 -21.74
CA PHE A 190 12.18 -12.19 -21.99
C PHE A 190 12.52 -11.24 -23.15
N PHE A 191 11.82 -11.33 -24.27
CA PHE A 191 12.03 -10.42 -25.41
C PHE A 191 11.65 -8.97 -25.06
N VAL A 192 10.60 -8.77 -24.28
CA VAL A 192 10.22 -7.44 -23.80
C VAL A 192 11.32 -6.85 -22.92
N LYS A 193 11.80 -7.57 -21.92
CA LYS A 193 12.91 -7.12 -21.07
C LYS A 193 14.16 -6.76 -21.87
N ALA A 194 14.47 -7.53 -22.92
CA ALA A 194 15.61 -7.25 -23.81
C ALA A 194 15.44 -5.97 -24.66
N MET A 195 14.19 -5.54 -24.90
CA MET A 195 13.88 -4.34 -25.69
C MET A 195 13.73 -3.06 -24.85
N VAL A 196 13.61 -3.17 -23.52
CA VAL A 196 13.46 -2.03 -22.61
C VAL A 196 14.51 -0.93 -22.84
N PRO A 197 15.83 -1.23 -22.93
CA PRO A 197 16.83 -0.19 -23.15
C PRO A 197 16.65 0.64 -24.42
N PHE A 198 15.94 0.09 -25.42
CA PHE A 198 15.74 0.74 -26.72
C PHE A 198 14.39 1.43 -26.84
N ARG A 199 13.37 0.93 -26.15
CA ARG A 199 12.01 1.45 -26.22
C ARG A 199 11.66 2.37 -25.08
N GLN A 200 12.21 2.14 -23.92
CA GLN A 200 12.00 2.91 -22.70
C GLN A 200 13.37 3.34 -22.13
N PRO A 201 14.09 4.21 -22.87
CA PRO A 201 15.48 4.54 -22.51
C PRO A 201 15.59 5.33 -21.21
N THR A 202 14.60 6.19 -20.90
CA THR A 202 14.61 7.01 -19.69
C THR A 202 14.34 6.15 -18.46
N PHE A 203 13.33 5.26 -18.52
CA PHE A 203 13.11 4.26 -17.49
C PHE A 203 14.36 3.39 -17.25
N TYR A 204 14.99 2.88 -18.32
CA TYR A 204 16.18 2.05 -18.22
C TYR A 204 17.36 2.79 -17.59
N LYS A 205 17.53 4.09 -17.92
CA LYS A 205 18.60 4.93 -17.37
C LYS A 205 18.52 5.07 -15.85
N TYR A 206 17.29 5.19 -15.31
CA TYR A 206 17.05 5.48 -13.90
C TYR A 206 16.65 4.26 -13.06
N MET A 207 16.49 3.08 -13.64
CA MET A 207 16.00 1.90 -12.91
C MET A 207 16.94 1.44 -11.78
N ASP A 208 18.25 1.66 -11.93
CA ASP A 208 19.27 1.31 -10.95
C ASP A 208 19.84 2.54 -10.21
N LYS A 209 19.19 3.70 -10.35
CA LYS A 209 19.59 4.96 -9.75
C LYS A 209 18.81 5.25 -8.48
N THR A 210 19.42 6.05 -7.60
CA THR A 210 18.77 6.63 -6.44
C THR A 210 18.12 7.99 -6.79
N LEU A 211 17.20 8.45 -5.94
CA LEU A 211 16.64 9.79 -6.10
C LEU A 211 17.71 10.87 -5.96
N GLN A 212 18.71 10.64 -5.09
CA GLN A 212 19.85 11.56 -4.96
C GLN A 212 20.64 11.69 -6.26
N ASP A 213 20.88 10.57 -6.98
CA ASP A 213 21.57 10.62 -8.29
C ASP A 213 20.85 11.55 -9.29
N VAL A 214 19.49 11.58 -9.25
CA VAL A 214 18.71 12.47 -10.11
C VAL A 214 18.78 13.91 -9.63
N MET A 215 18.73 14.15 -8.32
CA MET A 215 18.89 15.49 -7.77
C MET A 215 20.25 16.08 -8.15
N ASP A 216 21.31 15.30 -8.03
CA ASP A 216 22.68 15.71 -8.37
C ASP A 216 22.89 15.88 -9.90
N GLU A 217 22.14 15.17 -10.72
CA GLU A 217 22.14 15.34 -12.17
C GLU A 217 21.43 16.64 -12.61
N CYS A 218 20.42 17.08 -11.85
CA CYS A 218 19.57 18.21 -12.24
C CYS A 218 19.97 19.54 -11.60
N PHE A 219 20.50 19.52 -10.36
CA PHE A 219 20.65 20.71 -9.55
C PHE A 219 22.03 20.83 -8.89
N GLU A 220 22.52 22.06 -8.77
CA GLU A 220 23.74 22.39 -8.03
C GLU A 220 23.42 22.81 -6.58
N ASP A 221 22.32 23.57 -6.36
CA ASP A 221 21.92 24.08 -5.06
C ASP A 221 21.33 22.99 -4.17
N ASP A 222 21.96 22.72 -3.02
CA ASP A 222 21.55 21.65 -2.10
C ASP A 222 20.20 21.92 -1.43
N ASN A 223 19.81 23.18 -1.23
CA ASN A 223 18.49 23.49 -0.69
C ASN A 223 17.38 23.20 -1.71
N LEU A 224 17.63 23.47 -2.99
CA LEU A 224 16.70 23.12 -4.05
C LEU A 224 16.53 21.60 -4.17
N LYS A 225 17.63 20.83 -4.06
CA LYS A 225 17.57 19.36 -4.03
C LYS A 225 16.64 18.86 -2.93
N VAL A 226 16.76 19.43 -1.71
CA VAL A 226 15.90 19.08 -0.58
C VAL A 226 14.44 19.44 -0.86
N VAL A 227 14.19 20.66 -1.35
CA VAL A 227 12.81 21.11 -1.65
C VAL A 227 12.14 20.18 -2.66
N VAL A 228 12.82 19.85 -3.77
CA VAL A 228 12.25 19.04 -4.86
C VAL A 228 12.08 17.56 -4.45
N SER A 229 12.96 17.06 -3.61
CA SER A 229 12.90 15.64 -3.18
C SER A 229 12.04 15.40 -1.94
N GLN A 230 11.34 16.40 -1.40
CA GLN A 230 10.67 16.37 -0.10
C GLN A 230 9.73 15.16 0.09
N LEU A 231 9.14 14.65 -0.98
CA LEU A 231 8.30 13.46 -0.92
C LEU A 231 9.01 12.17 -0.46
N TRP A 232 10.34 12.20 -0.24
CA TRP A 232 11.02 11.02 0.30
C TRP A 232 10.39 10.56 1.62
N VAL A 233 9.83 11.48 2.40
CA VAL A 233 9.13 11.16 3.65
C VAL A 233 7.85 10.35 3.46
N TYR A 234 7.27 10.28 2.26
CA TYR A 234 6.10 9.44 1.97
C TYR A 234 6.46 8.02 1.53
N TYR A 235 7.74 7.76 1.21
CA TYR A 235 8.16 6.48 0.62
C TYR A 235 9.09 5.65 1.50
N GLY A 236 9.52 6.17 2.63
CA GLY A 236 10.17 5.40 3.67
C GLY A 236 11.66 5.17 3.48
N ALA A 237 12.32 5.90 2.58
CA ALA A 237 13.76 5.82 2.37
C ALA A 237 14.35 7.21 2.14
N PRO A 238 15.52 7.56 2.74
CA PRO A 238 16.19 8.80 2.42
C PRO A 238 16.69 8.80 0.97
N THR A 239 16.88 9.99 0.40
CA THR A 239 17.16 10.17 -1.04
C THR A 239 18.33 9.35 -1.61
N PRO A 240 19.44 9.10 -0.86
CA PRO A 240 20.52 8.24 -1.35
C PRO A 240 20.21 6.73 -1.37
N GLU A 241 19.12 6.31 -0.72
CA GLU A 241 18.67 4.91 -0.70
C GLU A 241 17.38 4.70 -1.50
N GLN A 242 16.61 5.75 -1.71
CA GLN A 242 15.33 5.68 -2.42
C GLN A 242 15.54 5.46 -3.92
N SER A 243 14.78 4.55 -4.52
CA SER A 243 14.75 4.37 -5.97
C SER A 243 14.32 5.65 -6.69
N ALA A 244 15.10 6.08 -7.69
CA ALA A 244 14.78 7.22 -8.54
C ALA A 244 13.40 7.10 -9.18
N LEU A 245 13.07 5.92 -9.69
CA LEU A 245 11.78 5.69 -10.36
C LEU A 245 10.59 6.04 -9.48
N ILE A 246 10.66 5.75 -8.18
CA ILE A 246 9.59 6.05 -7.24
C ILE A 246 9.41 7.57 -7.07
N GLY A 247 10.51 8.28 -6.82
CA GLY A 247 10.49 9.73 -6.65
C GLY A 247 9.98 10.46 -7.90
N LEU A 248 10.54 10.10 -9.07
CA LEU A 248 10.16 10.70 -10.36
C LEU A 248 8.67 10.49 -10.68
N MET A 249 8.20 9.27 -10.51
CA MET A 249 6.81 8.94 -10.84
C MET A 249 5.80 9.51 -9.87
N ALA A 250 6.14 9.58 -8.60
CA ALA A 250 5.29 10.21 -7.61
C ALA A 250 5.16 11.71 -7.91
N THR A 251 6.28 12.39 -8.12
CA THR A 251 6.28 13.82 -8.46
C THR A 251 5.49 14.08 -9.73
N GLU A 252 5.70 13.30 -10.81
CA GLU A 252 4.92 13.42 -12.03
C GLU A 252 3.42 13.22 -11.79
N ALA A 253 3.04 12.18 -11.03
CA ALA A 253 1.64 11.89 -10.76
C ALA A 253 0.96 13.03 -10.00
N TYR A 254 1.59 13.58 -8.97
CA TYR A 254 1.03 14.68 -8.20
C TYR A 254 0.95 15.98 -9.01
N LEU A 255 1.98 16.33 -9.76
CA LEU A 255 2.02 17.62 -10.47
C LEU A 255 1.25 17.62 -11.80
N THR A 256 1.05 16.44 -12.43
CA THR A 256 0.24 16.31 -13.65
C THR A 256 -1.23 16.01 -13.34
N ASP A 257 -1.50 15.18 -12.33
CA ASP A 257 -2.85 14.73 -12.01
C ASP A 257 -3.52 15.58 -10.91
N GLY A 258 -2.76 16.44 -10.25
CA GLY A 258 -3.20 17.21 -9.08
C GLY A 258 -3.15 16.42 -7.78
N VAL A 259 -3.32 17.12 -6.69
CA VAL A 259 -3.39 16.61 -5.33
C VAL A 259 -4.85 16.53 -4.90
N TRP A 260 -5.26 15.38 -4.39
CA TRP A 260 -6.66 15.09 -4.09
C TRP A 260 -6.83 14.42 -2.73
N HIS A 261 -8.00 14.61 -2.17
CA HIS A 261 -8.52 13.87 -1.02
C HIS A 261 -9.98 13.45 -1.27
N PHE A 262 -10.63 12.83 -0.29
CA PHE A 262 -12.04 12.45 -0.38
C PHE A 262 -12.88 13.25 0.63
N MET A 263 -14.02 13.79 0.18
CA MET A 263 -15.05 14.28 1.09
C MET A 263 -15.55 13.14 1.98
N GLY A 264 -15.70 13.41 3.26
CA GLY A 264 -16.08 12.38 4.24
C GLY A 264 -14.94 11.47 4.65
N THR A 265 -13.69 11.94 4.51
CA THR A 265 -12.43 11.22 4.84
C THR A 265 -12.12 10.04 3.91
N SER A 266 -11.00 9.38 4.10
CA SER A 266 -10.65 8.14 3.39
C SER A 266 -11.63 6.98 3.67
N GLN A 267 -12.38 7.05 4.78
CA GLN A 267 -13.41 6.07 5.13
C GLN A 267 -14.55 6.03 4.11
N SER A 268 -14.87 7.17 3.47
CA SER A 268 -15.93 7.24 2.46
C SER A 268 -15.65 6.33 1.27
N LEU A 269 -14.40 6.32 0.79
CA LEU A 269 -13.96 5.39 -0.26
C LEU A 269 -14.07 3.93 0.21
N SER A 270 -13.57 3.63 1.40
CA SER A 270 -13.57 2.26 1.95
C SER A 270 -14.99 1.71 2.13
N ASN A 271 -15.91 2.56 2.58
CA ASN A 271 -17.33 2.22 2.69
C ASN A 271 -17.98 1.98 1.33
N ALA A 272 -17.68 2.83 0.32
CA ALA A 272 -18.18 2.66 -1.04
C ALA A 272 -17.80 1.30 -1.65
N TYR A 273 -16.58 0.83 -1.40
CA TYR A 273 -16.15 -0.52 -1.79
C TYR A 273 -16.94 -1.61 -1.06
N ALA A 274 -17.02 -1.52 0.26
CA ALA A 274 -17.71 -2.54 1.08
C ALA A 274 -19.18 -2.66 0.70
N ASP A 275 -19.84 -1.52 0.47
CA ASP A 275 -21.25 -1.50 0.06
C ASP A 275 -21.42 -2.04 -1.36
N ARG A 276 -20.48 -1.76 -2.26
CA ARG A 276 -20.50 -2.33 -3.60
C ARG A 276 -20.37 -3.86 -3.60
N ILE A 277 -19.50 -4.42 -2.75
CA ILE A 277 -19.39 -5.87 -2.57
C ILE A 277 -20.73 -6.48 -2.13
N LYS A 278 -21.41 -5.85 -1.17
CA LYS A 278 -22.75 -6.28 -0.69
C LYS A 278 -23.81 -6.17 -1.78
N GLU A 279 -23.84 -5.06 -2.55
CA GLU A 279 -24.75 -4.89 -3.70
C GLU A 279 -24.58 -5.99 -4.76
N LEU A 280 -23.37 -6.51 -4.92
CA LEU A 280 -23.05 -7.59 -5.85
C LEU A 280 -23.35 -8.99 -5.26
N GLY A 281 -23.93 -9.07 -4.07
CA GLY A 281 -24.31 -10.33 -3.41
C GLY A 281 -23.18 -10.98 -2.61
N GLY A 282 -22.06 -10.26 -2.38
CA GLY A 282 -20.99 -10.67 -1.47
C GLY A 282 -21.29 -10.31 -0.02
N GLU A 283 -20.41 -10.77 0.87
CA GLU A 283 -20.47 -10.47 2.31
C GLU A 283 -19.20 -9.76 2.78
N VAL A 284 -19.34 -8.81 3.70
CA VAL A 284 -18.21 -8.15 4.40
C VAL A 284 -18.48 -8.28 5.90
N LYS A 285 -17.60 -8.99 6.59
CA LYS A 285 -17.68 -9.22 8.04
C LYS A 285 -16.49 -8.56 8.73
N THR A 286 -16.78 -7.56 9.54
CA THR A 286 -15.82 -6.90 10.44
C THR A 286 -15.79 -7.61 11.80
N GLY A 287 -14.80 -7.29 12.66
CA GLY A 287 -14.62 -7.96 13.94
C GLY A 287 -14.32 -9.47 13.79
N THR A 288 -13.78 -9.90 12.64
CA THR A 288 -13.59 -11.31 12.30
C THR A 288 -12.14 -11.57 11.91
N LEU A 289 -11.32 -11.96 12.89
CA LEU A 289 -9.90 -12.27 12.69
C LEU A 289 -9.73 -13.66 12.09
N VAL A 290 -9.14 -13.76 10.91
CA VAL A 290 -8.68 -15.03 10.33
C VAL A 290 -7.39 -15.46 11.04
N THR A 291 -7.39 -16.67 11.58
CA THR A 291 -6.27 -17.23 12.33
C THR A 291 -5.46 -18.25 11.53
N GLN A 292 -6.10 -18.93 10.56
CA GLN A 292 -5.43 -19.95 9.75
C GLN A 292 -6.14 -20.13 8.39
N VAL A 293 -5.36 -20.43 7.35
CA VAL A 293 -5.83 -20.95 6.06
C VAL A 293 -5.82 -22.47 6.12
N ILE A 294 -6.93 -23.09 5.75
CA ILE A 294 -7.08 -24.55 5.72
C ILE A 294 -6.44 -25.10 4.45
N MET A 295 -5.45 -25.97 4.61
CA MET A 295 -4.71 -26.56 3.50
C MET A 295 -5.04 -28.05 3.34
N GLU A 296 -5.47 -28.46 2.15
CA GLU A 296 -5.73 -29.86 1.82
C GLU A 296 -5.06 -30.23 0.49
N ASN A 297 -4.21 -31.24 0.49
CA ASN A 297 -3.52 -31.72 -0.73
C ASN A 297 -2.80 -30.62 -1.53
N GLY A 298 -2.22 -29.62 -0.86
CA GLY A 298 -1.45 -28.53 -1.47
C GLY A 298 -2.29 -27.37 -2.03
N VAL A 299 -3.59 -27.33 -1.76
CA VAL A 299 -4.50 -26.23 -2.11
C VAL A 299 -5.20 -25.71 -0.85
N ALA A 300 -5.55 -24.43 -0.85
CA ALA A 300 -6.37 -23.85 0.20
C ALA A 300 -7.85 -24.18 -0.01
N THR A 301 -8.56 -24.58 1.05
CA THR A 301 -9.99 -24.95 0.98
C THR A 301 -10.88 -24.05 1.80
N GLY A 302 -10.29 -23.17 2.64
CA GLY A 302 -11.04 -22.26 3.50
C GLY A 302 -10.17 -21.59 4.55
N VAL A 303 -10.81 -21.04 5.57
CA VAL A 303 -10.15 -20.36 6.69
C VAL A 303 -10.82 -20.69 8.02
N TYR A 304 -10.03 -20.65 9.10
CA TYR A 304 -10.50 -20.58 10.49
C TYR A 304 -10.47 -19.13 10.97
N THR A 305 -11.44 -18.76 11.78
CA THR A 305 -11.49 -17.47 12.47
C THR A 305 -11.31 -17.62 13.97
N GLU A 306 -11.00 -16.53 14.68
CA GLU A 306 -10.70 -16.56 16.11
C GLU A 306 -11.88 -17.05 16.97
N ASP A 307 -13.12 -16.77 16.54
CA ASP A 307 -14.36 -17.23 17.18
C ASP A 307 -14.67 -18.72 16.94
N GLY A 308 -13.79 -19.44 16.21
CA GLY A 308 -13.94 -20.85 15.87
C GLY A 308 -14.80 -21.14 14.65
N SER A 309 -15.28 -20.10 13.95
CA SER A 309 -16.02 -20.28 12.71
C SER A 309 -15.11 -20.79 11.59
N VAL A 310 -15.71 -21.52 10.64
CA VAL A 310 -15.04 -22.04 9.43
C VAL A 310 -15.79 -21.52 8.21
N TYR A 311 -15.05 -21.00 7.25
CA TYR A 311 -15.58 -20.59 5.97
C TYR A 311 -14.81 -21.31 4.86
N THR A 312 -15.53 -21.86 3.87
CA THR A 312 -14.92 -22.61 2.75
C THR A 312 -14.98 -21.80 1.45
N ALA A 313 -13.91 -21.88 0.63
CA ALA A 313 -13.85 -21.21 -0.66
C ALA A 313 -12.93 -21.91 -1.65
N ARG A 314 -13.13 -21.64 -2.94
CA ARG A 314 -12.27 -22.11 -4.03
C ARG A 314 -10.94 -21.36 -4.09
N TYR A 315 -10.94 -20.07 -3.75
CA TYR A 315 -9.79 -19.19 -3.80
C TYR A 315 -9.65 -18.38 -2.51
N ILE A 316 -8.40 -18.09 -2.14
CA ILE A 316 -8.06 -17.18 -1.03
C ILE A 316 -7.28 -16.00 -1.59
N VAL A 317 -7.72 -14.79 -1.27
CA VAL A 317 -7.02 -13.54 -1.57
C VAL A 317 -6.58 -12.91 -0.25
N ALA A 318 -5.28 -12.78 -0.04
CA ALA A 318 -4.72 -12.23 1.20
C ALA A 318 -4.32 -10.77 1.01
N ASN A 319 -5.01 -9.86 1.69
CA ASN A 319 -4.61 -8.47 1.84
C ASN A 319 -3.80 -8.28 3.13
N THR A 320 -2.73 -9.06 3.26
CA THR A 320 -1.85 -9.12 4.43
C THR A 320 -0.39 -8.95 4.04
N ASP A 321 0.49 -8.78 5.03
CA ASP A 321 1.93 -8.96 4.84
C ASP A 321 2.20 -10.39 4.35
N PRO A 322 2.93 -10.61 3.22
CA PRO A 322 3.28 -11.93 2.71
C PRO A 322 4.03 -12.80 3.72
N TYR A 323 4.76 -12.19 4.64
CA TYR A 323 5.42 -12.90 5.73
C TYR A 323 4.38 -13.48 6.70
N GLN A 324 3.36 -12.71 7.05
CA GLN A 324 2.25 -13.19 7.89
C GLN A 324 1.48 -14.31 7.18
N LEU A 325 1.16 -14.13 5.91
CA LEU A 325 0.52 -15.17 5.11
C LEU A 325 1.32 -16.47 5.15
N THR A 326 2.63 -16.38 4.87
CA THR A 326 3.49 -17.57 4.72
C THR A 326 3.78 -18.26 6.06
N PHE A 327 4.10 -17.50 7.11
CA PHE A 327 4.61 -18.11 8.36
C PHE A 327 3.55 -18.30 9.43
N LYS A 328 2.40 -17.59 9.34
CA LYS A 328 1.37 -17.65 10.39
C LYS A 328 0.04 -18.21 9.89
N LEU A 329 -0.43 -17.77 8.72
CA LEU A 329 -1.76 -18.15 8.26
C LEU A 329 -1.76 -19.49 7.51
N VAL A 330 -0.77 -19.73 6.66
CA VAL A 330 -0.70 -20.95 5.83
C VAL A 330 0.26 -22.00 6.43
N GLY A 331 1.45 -21.56 6.89
CA GLY A 331 2.55 -22.43 7.28
C GLY A 331 3.62 -22.50 6.19
N LYS A 332 4.89 -22.23 6.57
CA LYS A 332 6.03 -22.18 5.63
C LYS A 332 6.29 -23.50 4.90
N GLU A 333 5.90 -24.61 5.49
CA GLU A 333 6.03 -25.99 4.95
C GLU A 333 5.24 -26.22 3.66
N HIS A 334 4.23 -25.38 3.38
CA HIS A 334 3.44 -25.41 2.15
C HIS A 334 4.08 -24.61 1.01
N PHE A 335 5.19 -23.90 1.26
CA PHE A 335 5.88 -23.08 0.27
C PHE A 335 7.25 -23.66 -0.12
N PRO A 336 7.69 -23.52 -1.38
CA PRO A 336 9.05 -23.88 -1.77
C PRO A 336 10.09 -23.08 -0.97
N GLU A 337 11.19 -23.73 -0.60
CA GLU A 337 12.28 -23.11 0.16
C GLU A 337 12.81 -21.81 -0.49
N LYS A 338 12.91 -21.79 -1.82
CA LYS A 338 13.32 -20.61 -2.58
C LYS A 338 12.42 -19.39 -2.32
N TYR A 339 11.09 -19.60 -2.22
CA TYR A 339 10.15 -18.53 -1.93
C TYR A 339 10.30 -18.02 -0.49
N VAL A 340 10.41 -18.94 0.47
CA VAL A 340 10.62 -18.60 1.88
C VAL A 340 11.93 -17.82 2.07
N ASN A 341 13.02 -18.29 1.46
CA ASN A 341 14.32 -17.61 1.50
C ASN A 341 14.25 -16.21 0.87
N ARG A 342 13.55 -16.04 -0.25
CA ARG A 342 13.33 -14.72 -0.85
C ARG A 342 12.60 -13.77 0.09
N LEU A 343 11.52 -14.21 0.76
CA LEU A 343 10.80 -13.38 1.74
C LEU A 343 11.70 -12.91 2.89
N ASN A 344 12.60 -13.76 3.35
CA ASN A 344 13.53 -13.43 4.44
C ASN A 344 14.59 -12.40 4.04
N THR A 345 14.90 -12.27 2.73
CA THR A 345 15.86 -11.27 2.24
C THR A 345 15.25 -9.89 2.00
N LEU A 346 13.92 -9.80 1.89
CA LEU A 346 13.25 -8.55 1.61
C LEU A 346 13.14 -7.67 2.87
N LYS A 347 13.74 -6.48 2.82
CA LYS A 347 13.70 -5.48 3.87
C LYS A 347 12.32 -4.81 3.89
N PRO A 348 11.60 -4.77 5.01
CA PRO A 348 10.38 -3.95 5.14
C PRO A 348 10.73 -2.47 5.12
N ALA A 349 9.80 -1.61 4.70
CA ALA A 349 9.92 -0.17 4.82
C ALA A 349 9.89 0.26 6.30
N ASN A 350 10.00 1.56 6.54
CA ASN A 350 9.93 2.12 7.89
C ASN A 350 8.48 2.19 8.41
N SER A 351 8.33 2.26 9.72
CA SER A 351 7.08 2.55 10.38
C SER A 351 6.95 4.05 10.68
N LEU A 352 5.82 4.45 11.21
CA LEU A 352 5.51 5.83 11.54
C LEU A 352 5.17 5.98 13.04
N PHE A 353 5.47 7.16 13.55
CA PHE A 353 4.99 7.69 14.81
C PHE A 353 4.32 9.03 14.55
N GLY A 354 3.26 9.36 15.27
CA GLY A 354 2.62 10.66 15.12
C GLY A 354 1.64 10.98 16.22
N VAL A 355 1.05 12.18 16.10
CA VAL A 355 0.12 12.75 17.07
C VAL A 355 -1.09 13.32 16.34
N TYR A 356 -2.27 12.86 16.70
CA TYR A 356 -3.55 13.45 16.31
C TYR A 356 -3.90 14.56 17.30
N MET A 357 -4.25 15.74 16.79
CA MET A 357 -4.57 16.91 17.58
C MET A 357 -5.88 17.56 17.15
N GLY A 358 -6.79 17.73 18.10
CA GLY A 358 -8.00 18.54 17.97
C GLY A 358 -7.82 19.85 18.74
N LEU A 359 -8.00 20.97 18.05
CA LEU A 359 -7.72 22.29 18.59
C LEU A 359 -8.97 23.17 18.66
N ASN A 360 -9.17 23.84 19.77
CA ASN A 360 -10.22 24.85 19.97
C ASN A 360 -9.80 26.23 19.40
N VAL A 361 -9.26 26.21 18.21
CA VAL A 361 -8.86 27.41 17.47
C VAL A 361 -8.86 27.10 15.97
N ASP A 362 -9.26 28.07 15.16
CA ASP A 362 -9.21 27.99 13.70
C ASP A 362 -7.85 28.50 13.23
N LEU A 363 -6.97 27.58 12.89
CA LEU A 363 -5.60 27.89 12.48
C LEU A 363 -5.56 28.74 11.21
N SER A 364 -6.51 28.56 10.28
CA SER A 364 -6.57 29.37 9.06
C SER A 364 -6.76 30.86 9.33
N LYS A 365 -7.51 31.22 10.40
CA LYS A 365 -7.68 32.62 10.81
C LYS A 365 -6.44 33.25 11.46
N LEU A 366 -5.49 32.40 11.82
CA LEU A 366 -4.19 32.83 12.34
C LEU A 366 -3.11 32.92 11.26
N GLY A 367 -3.49 32.58 10.00
CA GLY A 367 -2.60 32.64 8.85
C GLY A 367 -1.90 31.31 8.51
N TYR A 368 -2.35 30.19 9.10
CA TYR A 368 -1.88 28.84 8.76
C TYR A 368 -2.86 28.19 7.78
N ASP A 369 -2.79 28.61 6.51
CA ASP A 369 -3.69 28.17 5.44
C ASP A 369 -3.19 26.92 4.71
N ASP A 370 -1.98 26.45 5.04
CA ASP A 370 -1.37 25.27 4.42
C ASP A 370 -2.15 23.99 4.75
N THR A 371 -2.14 23.04 3.82
CA THR A 371 -2.70 21.69 4.02
C THR A 371 -1.65 20.71 4.50
N GLU A 372 -0.43 20.80 3.95
CA GLU A 372 0.71 19.92 4.26
C GLU A 372 1.99 20.74 4.41
N ILE A 373 2.68 20.59 5.54
CA ILE A 373 3.93 21.29 5.83
C ILE A 373 5.00 20.30 6.26
N PHE A 374 6.16 20.32 5.61
CA PHE A 374 7.35 19.61 6.05
C PHE A 374 8.27 20.57 6.79
N TYR A 375 8.44 20.34 8.09
CA TYR A 375 9.23 21.19 8.96
C TYR A 375 10.47 20.49 9.51
N CYS A 376 11.61 21.17 9.39
CA CYS A 376 12.88 20.76 9.99
C CYS A 376 13.62 21.99 10.53
N PRO A 377 13.93 22.08 11.83
CA PRO A 377 14.60 23.23 12.42
C PRO A 377 16.13 23.24 12.21
N SER A 378 16.68 22.16 11.70
CA SER A 378 18.12 21.95 11.51
C SER A 378 18.49 21.75 10.04
N THR A 379 19.71 21.29 9.78
CA THR A 379 20.17 20.97 8.43
C THR A 379 19.32 19.88 7.81
N PRO A 380 18.76 20.08 6.59
CA PRO A 380 17.80 19.19 5.96
C PRO A 380 18.44 17.99 5.26
N ASP A 381 19.54 17.44 5.80
CA ASP A 381 20.14 16.20 5.27
C ASP A 381 19.23 15.00 5.54
N ALA A 382 18.73 14.39 4.47
CA ALA A 382 17.74 13.34 4.55
C ALA A 382 18.22 12.11 5.34
N VAL A 383 19.49 11.73 5.25
CA VAL A 383 20.08 10.59 5.98
C VAL A 383 20.14 10.91 7.47
N THR A 384 20.67 12.07 7.82
CA THR A 384 20.76 12.52 9.22
C THR A 384 19.40 12.63 9.86
N LEU A 385 18.41 13.21 9.17
CA LEU A 385 17.04 13.33 9.67
C LEU A 385 16.38 11.97 9.85
N HIS A 386 16.49 11.11 8.84
CA HIS A 386 15.99 9.74 8.90
C HIS A 386 16.57 9.00 10.11
N ASP A 387 17.89 8.97 10.25
CA ASP A 387 18.56 8.26 11.34
C ASP A 387 18.21 8.84 12.72
N THR A 388 18.03 10.16 12.80
CA THR A 388 17.64 10.85 14.03
C THR A 388 16.23 10.43 14.48
N MET A 389 15.27 10.40 13.55
CA MET A 389 13.92 9.93 13.83
C MET A 389 13.88 8.43 14.15
N MET A 390 14.64 7.61 13.41
CA MET A 390 14.69 6.16 13.64
C MET A 390 15.28 5.80 15.01
N ARG A 391 16.15 6.62 15.57
CA ARG A 391 16.63 6.48 16.96
C ARG A 391 15.66 7.02 18.01
N GLY A 392 14.55 7.65 17.59
CA GLY A 392 13.53 8.20 18.46
C GLY A 392 13.87 9.58 19.04
N ASP A 393 14.76 10.32 18.43
CA ASP A 393 15.05 11.71 18.78
C ASP A 393 14.16 12.65 17.94
N PHE A 394 12.86 12.66 18.25
CA PHE A 394 11.88 13.42 17.48
C PHE A 394 12.04 14.94 17.65
N ARG A 395 12.60 15.39 18.77
CA ARG A 395 12.82 16.81 19.03
C ARG A 395 13.82 17.45 18.07
N ASN A 396 14.80 16.67 17.59
CA ASN A 396 15.86 17.12 16.68
C ASN A 396 15.69 16.56 15.25
N GLY A 397 14.56 15.95 14.96
CA GLY A 397 14.23 15.37 13.65
C GLY A 397 13.49 16.32 12.72
N ALA A 398 12.62 15.76 11.91
CA ALA A 398 11.67 16.47 11.06
C ALA A 398 10.24 16.01 11.36
N VAL A 399 9.26 16.84 11.01
CA VAL A 399 7.85 16.55 11.17
C VAL A 399 7.07 16.95 9.92
N ALA A 400 6.18 16.06 9.45
CA ALA A 400 5.10 16.42 8.55
C ALA A 400 3.90 16.89 9.38
N ILE A 401 3.36 18.06 9.07
CA ILE A 401 2.23 18.71 9.74
C ILE A 401 1.10 18.79 8.73
N THR A 402 0.08 17.96 8.90
CA THR A 402 -1.11 17.95 8.05
C THR A 402 -2.25 18.68 8.77
N ILE A 403 -2.79 19.75 8.18
CA ILE A 403 -3.90 20.53 8.73
C ILE A 403 -5.18 20.16 7.98
N TYR A 404 -5.82 19.06 8.39
CA TYR A 404 -7.01 18.52 7.71
C TYR A 404 -8.20 19.46 7.68
N SER A 405 -8.37 20.33 8.69
CA SER A 405 -9.42 21.35 8.70
C SER A 405 -9.30 22.35 7.54
N ASN A 406 -8.11 22.50 6.94
CA ASN A 406 -7.88 23.37 5.79
C ASN A 406 -8.27 22.70 4.44
N TYR A 407 -8.63 21.43 4.45
CA TYR A 407 -9.11 20.73 3.23
C TYR A 407 -10.48 21.23 2.76
N GLY A 408 -11.23 21.90 3.64
CA GLY A 408 -12.57 22.41 3.31
C GLY A 408 -13.71 21.43 3.57
N ASP A 409 -13.42 20.26 4.11
CA ASP A 409 -14.43 19.29 4.55
C ASP A 409 -14.82 19.55 6.02
N PRO A 410 -16.09 19.91 6.31
CA PRO A 410 -16.53 20.21 7.68
C PRO A 410 -16.57 18.98 8.60
N ILE A 411 -16.33 17.77 8.09
CA ILE A 411 -16.35 16.55 8.89
C ILE A 411 -15.21 16.51 9.92
N TYR A 412 -14.06 17.14 9.60
CA TYR A 412 -12.88 17.07 10.45
C TYR A 412 -13.04 17.76 11.78
N ALA A 413 -13.60 18.98 11.78
CA ALA A 413 -13.75 19.78 12.99
C ALA A 413 -14.98 20.70 12.93
N PRO A 414 -15.60 21.03 14.07
CA PRO A 414 -16.60 22.09 14.16
C PRO A 414 -16.04 23.44 13.72
N LYS A 415 -16.93 24.33 13.28
CA LYS A 415 -16.56 25.69 12.88
C LYS A 415 -15.78 26.41 13.99
N GLY A 416 -14.62 26.95 13.67
CA GLY A 416 -13.75 27.66 14.59
C GLY A 416 -12.74 26.77 15.31
N LYS A 417 -12.67 25.49 14.95
CA LYS A 417 -11.73 24.50 15.46
C LYS A 417 -10.86 23.93 14.34
N SER A 418 -9.76 23.26 14.69
CA SER A 418 -8.86 22.64 13.73
C SER A 418 -8.50 21.21 14.10
N VAL A 419 -8.27 20.38 13.06
CA VAL A 419 -7.66 19.05 13.17
C VAL A 419 -6.30 19.07 12.52
N VAL A 420 -5.29 18.63 13.28
CA VAL A 420 -3.90 18.52 12.82
C VAL A 420 -3.37 17.13 13.13
N THR A 421 -2.60 16.56 12.19
CA THR A 421 -1.82 15.35 12.42
C THR A 421 -0.34 15.65 12.24
N LEU A 422 0.46 15.25 13.23
CA LEU A 422 1.92 15.32 13.18
C LEU A 422 2.46 13.92 12.87
N THR A 423 3.39 13.80 11.92
CA THR A 423 3.93 12.50 11.52
C THR A 423 5.45 12.53 11.36
N ALA A 424 6.13 11.50 11.85
CA ALA A 424 7.56 11.28 11.72
C ALA A 424 7.86 9.78 11.52
N TYR A 425 9.03 9.44 10.95
CA TYR A 425 9.48 8.06 10.90
C TYR A 425 9.82 7.51 12.27
N SER A 426 9.65 6.20 12.44
CA SER A 426 10.04 5.54 13.68
C SER A 426 10.33 4.06 13.48
N ASP A 427 11.37 3.54 14.14
CA ASP A 427 11.57 2.10 14.24
C ASP A 427 10.71 1.53 15.39
N MET A 428 10.14 0.35 15.15
CA MET A 428 9.39 -0.39 16.16
C MET A 428 10.23 -0.76 17.38
N ASP A 429 11.51 -1.03 17.16
CA ASP A 429 12.40 -1.61 18.17
C ASP A 429 12.76 -0.61 19.29
N ILE A 430 12.55 0.70 19.08
CA ILE A 430 12.73 1.72 20.13
C ILE A 430 11.59 1.75 21.16
N TRP A 431 10.41 1.19 20.80
CA TRP A 431 9.21 1.25 21.64
C TRP A 431 9.14 0.08 22.60
N PRO A 432 9.00 0.33 23.92
CA PRO A 432 8.77 -0.73 24.90
C PRO A 432 7.53 -1.59 24.57
N GLU A 433 7.42 -2.79 25.13
CA GLU A 433 6.16 -3.55 25.10
C GLU A 433 5.07 -2.80 25.88
N TYR A 434 3.80 -3.05 25.56
CA TYR A 434 2.67 -2.41 26.23
C TYR A 434 2.73 -2.55 27.75
N GLY A 435 2.41 -1.48 28.47
CA GLY A 435 2.46 -1.33 29.91
C GLY A 435 2.98 0.06 30.31
N ASP A 436 3.16 0.31 31.60
CA ASP A 436 3.52 1.63 32.16
C ASP A 436 4.77 2.26 31.50
N ALA A 437 5.78 1.44 31.20
CA ALA A 437 6.99 1.90 30.52
C ALA A 437 6.70 2.39 29.09
N TYR A 438 5.80 1.71 28.37
CA TYR A 438 5.37 2.13 27.05
C TYR A 438 4.58 3.44 27.11
N ASP A 439 3.64 3.56 28.05
CA ASP A 439 2.79 4.75 28.16
C ASP A 439 3.62 5.98 28.51
N THR A 440 4.51 5.87 29.50
CA THR A 440 5.45 6.95 29.87
C THR A 440 6.37 7.35 28.72
N PHE A 441 6.92 6.36 27.99
CA PHE A 441 7.78 6.62 26.83
C PHE A 441 7.00 7.28 25.69
N LYS A 442 5.79 6.81 25.40
CA LYS A 442 4.90 7.37 24.39
C LYS A 442 4.55 8.84 24.68
N GLU A 443 4.12 9.14 25.91
CA GLU A 443 3.80 10.51 26.33
C GLU A 443 4.99 11.44 26.13
N LYS A 444 6.18 11.04 26.58
CA LYS A 444 7.40 11.81 26.36
C LYS A 444 7.66 12.08 24.89
N LYS A 445 7.50 11.08 24.00
CA LYS A 445 7.75 11.23 22.57
C LYS A 445 6.68 12.07 21.87
N VAL A 446 5.43 12.01 22.33
CA VAL A 446 4.35 12.90 21.91
C VAL A 446 4.71 14.35 22.22
N ASP A 447 5.16 14.64 23.44
CA ASP A 447 5.56 15.99 23.83
C ASP A 447 6.78 16.50 23.04
N GLU A 448 7.76 15.63 22.74
CA GLU A 448 8.90 15.97 21.88
C GLU A 448 8.47 16.38 20.47
N LEU A 449 7.56 15.61 19.84
CA LEU A 449 7.09 15.89 18.47
C LEU A 449 6.20 17.15 18.41
N VAL A 450 5.32 17.32 19.39
CA VAL A 450 4.49 18.53 19.52
C VAL A 450 5.37 19.76 19.74
N ALA A 451 6.39 19.68 20.61
CA ALA A 451 7.31 20.77 20.85
C ALA A 451 8.13 21.15 19.60
N LEU A 452 8.46 20.17 18.74
CA LEU A 452 9.09 20.42 17.45
C LEU A 452 8.15 21.20 16.52
N ALA A 453 6.92 20.72 16.33
CA ALA A 453 5.94 21.35 15.45
C ALA A 453 5.52 22.76 15.95
N ALA A 454 5.50 22.95 17.26
CA ALA A 454 5.17 24.23 17.90
C ALA A 454 6.23 25.34 17.70
N GLU A 455 7.43 25.02 17.22
CA GLU A 455 8.38 26.02 16.76
C GLU A 455 7.86 26.79 15.55
N LEU A 456 7.06 26.11 14.71
CA LEU A 456 6.42 26.71 13.53
C LEU A 456 4.99 27.20 13.83
N ILE A 457 4.20 26.40 14.57
CA ILE A 457 2.80 26.68 14.94
C ILE A 457 2.67 26.63 16.47
N PRO A 458 2.93 27.73 17.20
CA PRO A 458 2.95 27.76 18.67
C PRO A 458 1.64 27.28 19.33
N GLU A 459 0.52 27.42 18.63
CA GLU A 459 -0.80 27.02 19.08
C GLU A 459 -0.89 25.52 19.38
N LEU A 460 -0.06 24.70 18.75
CA LEU A 460 -0.02 23.24 18.98
C LEU A 460 0.46 22.88 20.39
N ALA A 461 1.23 23.75 21.05
CA ALA A 461 1.67 23.53 22.42
C ALA A 461 0.89 24.36 23.45
N ASN A 462 -0.08 25.18 23.01
CA ASN A 462 -0.87 26.01 23.92
C ASN A 462 -1.98 25.18 24.60
N PRO A 463 -1.93 24.98 25.93
CA PRO A 463 -2.92 24.17 26.64
C PRO A 463 -4.35 24.71 26.56
N ASP A 464 -4.53 26.02 26.31
CA ASP A 464 -5.85 26.62 26.16
C ASP A 464 -6.53 26.28 24.82
N TYR A 465 -5.75 25.80 23.84
CA TYR A 465 -6.26 25.41 22.53
C TYR A 465 -6.34 23.91 22.33
N VAL A 466 -5.52 23.11 22.99
CA VAL A 466 -5.46 21.65 22.77
C VAL A 466 -6.59 20.94 23.51
N GLU A 467 -7.59 20.45 22.79
CA GLU A 467 -8.67 19.62 23.33
C GLU A 467 -8.36 18.11 23.21
N ILE A 468 -7.75 17.69 22.11
CA ILE A 468 -7.34 16.30 21.85
C ILE A 468 -5.85 16.27 21.53
N LYS A 469 -5.13 15.34 22.18
CA LYS A 469 -3.73 15.00 21.90
C LYS A 469 -3.55 13.50 22.07
N GLU A 470 -3.53 12.75 20.96
CA GLU A 470 -3.42 11.29 20.99
C GLU A 470 -2.29 10.80 20.08
N GLY A 471 -1.28 10.16 20.66
CA GLY A 471 -0.17 9.60 19.90
C GLY A 471 -0.49 8.22 19.31
N PHE A 472 -0.05 7.93 18.08
CA PHE A 472 0.05 6.59 17.54
C PHE A 472 1.53 6.20 17.35
N THR A 473 1.83 4.90 17.39
CA THR A 473 3.19 4.38 17.35
C THR A 473 3.27 3.19 16.40
N PRO A 474 4.46 2.69 16.03
CA PRO A 474 4.59 1.44 15.30
C PRO A 474 3.84 0.25 15.93
N ARG A 475 3.70 0.23 17.27
CA ARG A 475 2.89 -0.78 17.95
C ARG A 475 1.39 -0.62 17.70
N THR A 476 0.91 0.62 17.67
CA THR A 476 -0.47 0.93 17.27
C THR A 476 -0.74 0.45 15.84
N LEU A 477 0.14 0.80 14.91
CA LEU A 477 0.02 0.40 13.50
C LEU A 477 0.06 -1.12 13.35
N LYS A 478 0.97 -1.82 14.05
CA LYS A 478 1.02 -3.29 14.05
C LYS A 478 -0.26 -3.92 14.59
N ARG A 479 -0.84 -3.35 15.63
CA ARG A 479 -2.09 -3.85 16.23
C ARG A 479 -3.24 -3.82 15.21
N PHE A 480 -3.37 -2.73 14.46
CA PHE A 480 -4.49 -2.55 13.53
C PHE A 480 -4.25 -3.19 12.15
N THR A 481 -3.01 -3.26 11.68
CA THR A 481 -2.70 -3.77 10.33
C THR A 481 -2.12 -5.18 10.32
N MET A 482 -1.64 -5.68 11.46
CA MET A 482 -0.90 -6.93 11.60
C MET A 482 0.42 -6.97 10.80
N ASN A 483 0.84 -5.87 10.19
CA ASN A 483 2.07 -5.77 9.42
C ASN A 483 3.31 -5.90 10.31
N ARG A 484 4.36 -6.54 9.79
CA ARG A 484 5.67 -6.62 10.47
C ARG A 484 6.15 -5.22 10.87
N LYS A 485 6.67 -5.08 12.10
CA LYS A 485 7.18 -3.82 12.63
C LYS A 485 6.23 -2.61 12.52
N GLY A 486 4.93 -2.84 12.32
CA GLY A 486 3.95 -1.77 12.13
C GLY A 486 4.14 -0.94 10.85
N VAL A 487 4.75 -1.51 9.83
CA VAL A 487 5.03 -0.84 8.55
C VAL A 487 3.73 -0.55 7.81
N VAL A 488 3.61 0.65 7.24
CA VAL A 488 2.43 1.07 6.45
C VAL A 488 2.66 0.93 4.94
N TYR A 489 3.90 1.05 4.48
CA TYR A 489 4.26 1.10 3.06
C TYR A 489 4.63 -0.25 2.42
N GLY A 490 4.78 -1.34 3.19
CA GLY A 490 5.21 -2.63 2.66
C GLY A 490 6.74 -2.78 2.61
N PHE A 491 7.30 -3.21 1.48
CA PHE A 491 8.75 -3.40 1.34
C PHE A 491 9.48 -2.09 1.07
N TYR A 492 10.75 -2.02 1.50
CA TYR A 492 11.65 -0.88 1.27
C TYR A 492 11.85 -0.62 -0.22
N LEU A 493 11.79 0.63 -0.65
CA LEU A 493 11.84 1.04 -2.05
C LEU A 493 13.23 1.52 -2.46
N SER A 494 14.20 0.60 -2.49
CA SER A 494 15.54 0.87 -3.03
C SER A 494 15.73 0.28 -4.44
N PRO A 495 16.72 0.74 -5.22
CA PRO A 495 17.03 0.17 -6.53
C PRO A 495 17.27 -1.34 -6.48
N GLU A 496 17.96 -1.85 -5.44
CA GLU A 496 18.30 -3.27 -5.29
C GLU A 496 17.09 -4.15 -4.96
N GLN A 497 16.01 -3.55 -4.47
CA GLN A 497 14.79 -4.25 -4.06
C GLN A 497 13.60 -3.98 -5.00
N TRP A 498 13.88 -3.70 -6.26
CA TRP A 498 12.85 -3.45 -7.27
C TRP A 498 11.87 -4.61 -7.45
N GLU A 499 12.37 -5.85 -7.51
CA GLU A 499 11.53 -7.03 -7.63
C GLU A 499 10.96 -7.44 -6.26
N LYS A 500 9.68 -7.19 -6.06
CA LYS A 500 8.91 -7.56 -4.88
C LYS A 500 8.27 -8.94 -5.04
N VAL A 501 7.36 -9.27 -4.12
CA VAL A 501 6.55 -10.49 -4.17
C VAL A 501 5.45 -10.32 -5.22
N PRO A 502 5.27 -11.29 -6.13
CA PRO A 502 4.18 -11.24 -7.11
C PRO A 502 2.80 -11.43 -6.45
N ASN A 503 1.73 -11.02 -7.14
CA ASN A 503 0.36 -11.20 -6.64
C ASN A 503 -0.07 -12.68 -6.59
N ASN A 504 0.49 -13.56 -7.42
CA ASN A 504 0.32 -15.01 -7.27
C ASN A 504 1.35 -15.60 -6.30
N THR A 505 0.93 -16.59 -5.54
CA THR A 505 1.84 -17.36 -4.67
C THR A 505 2.21 -18.70 -5.31
N PRO A 506 3.17 -19.44 -4.76
CA PRO A 506 3.42 -20.84 -5.17
C PRO A 506 2.24 -21.80 -4.93
N ILE A 507 1.27 -21.42 -4.09
CA ILE A 507 0.03 -22.19 -3.88
C ILE A 507 -0.98 -21.75 -4.95
N PRO A 508 -1.49 -22.68 -5.78
CA PRO A 508 -2.21 -22.33 -7.01
C PRO A 508 -3.45 -21.46 -6.85
N ASN A 509 -4.12 -21.53 -5.69
CA ASN A 509 -5.37 -20.81 -5.42
C ASN A 509 -5.25 -19.79 -4.25
N VAL A 510 -4.03 -19.35 -3.93
CA VAL A 510 -3.76 -18.31 -2.93
C VAL A 510 -3.06 -17.13 -3.58
N PHE A 511 -3.64 -15.94 -3.45
CA PHE A 511 -3.17 -14.70 -4.07
C PHE A 511 -2.93 -13.61 -3.03
N ILE A 512 -2.05 -12.65 -3.34
CA ILE A 512 -1.72 -11.51 -2.48
C ILE A 512 -2.24 -10.23 -3.12
N ALA A 513 -3.06 -9.48 -2.39
CA ALA A 513 -3.70 -8.23 -2.82
C ALA A 513 -3.36 -7.07 -1.88
N SER A 514 -2.09 -6.83 -1.63
CA SER A 514 -1.65 -5.82 -0.66
C SER A 514 -0.52 -4.93 -1.19
N ASN A 515 -0.21 -3.85 -0.48
CA ASN A 515 0.92 -2.98 -0.78
C ASN A 515 2.30 -3.67 -0.75
N TRP A 516 2.35 -4.90 -0.23
CA TRP A 516 3.55 -5.73 -0.22
C TRP A 516 3.83 -6.39 -1.58
N SER A 517 2.91 -6.29 -2.56
CA SER A 517 3.06 -6.90 -3.89
C SER A 517 3.71 -5.96 -4.90
N GLN A 518 3.67 -6.32 -6.18
CA GLN A 518 4.45 -5.72 -7.27
C GLN A 518 4.14 -4.25 -7.58
N ALA A 519 2.89 -3.78 -7.38
CA ALA A 519 2.63 -2.36 -7.53
C ALA A 519 3.33 -1.59 -6.39
N TRP A 520 3.53 -0.30 -6.62
CA TRP A 520 4.24 0.54 -5.67
C TRP A 520 3.41 0.83 -4.42
N HIS A 521 3.87 1.72 -3.57
CA HIS A 521 3.20 2.06 -2.32
C HIS A 521 2.02 3.03 -2.53
N GLY A 522 1.24 3.21 -1.48
CA GLY A 522 0.12 4.15 -1.46
C GLY A 522 -1.22 3.54 -1.87
N MET A 523 -2.26 4.36 -1.79
CA MET A 523 -3.66 3.93 -1.97
C MET A 523 -3.96 3.38 -3.36
N THR A 524 -3.56 4.10 -4.40
CA THR A 524 -3.79 3.69 -5.80
C THR A 524 -3.10 2.37 -6.09
N SER A 525 -1.87 2.20 -5.60
CA SER A 525 -1.10 0.97 -5.78
C SER A 525 -1.72 -0.22 -5.04
N ALA A 526 -2.28 -0.01 -3.85
CA ALA A 526 -3.02 -1.05 -3.12
C ALA A 526 -4.22 -1.56 -3.95
N GLN A 527 -4.98 -0.63 -4.53
CA GLN A 527 -6.13 -0.96 -5.37
C GLN A 527 -5.73 -1.68 -6.66
N ILE A 528 -4.63 -1.27 -7.29
CA ILE A 528 -4.05 -1.95 -8.46
C ILE A 528 -3.61 -3.38 -8.10
N ASN A 529 -2.99 -3.60 -6.94
CA ASN A 529 -2.62 -4.94 -6.49
C ASN A 529 -3.85 -5.83 -6.25
N GLY A 530 -4.92 -5.28 -5.70
CA GLY A 530 -6.19 -5.98 -5.56
C GLY A 530 -6.80 -6.37 -6.89
N TRP A 531 -6.88 -5.43 -7.83
CA TRP A 531 -7.33 -5.71 -9.20
C TRP A 531 -6.50 -6.81 -9.88
N ARG A 532 -5.15 -6.74 -9.77
CA ARG A 532 -4.25 -7.76 -10.34
C ARG A 532 -4.47 -9.14 -9.75
N ALA A 533 -4.60 -9.25 -8.43
CA ALA A 533 -4.86 -10.53 -7.77
C ALA A 533 -6.18 -11.15 -8.26
N ALA A 534 -7.24 -10.35 -8.35
CA ALA A 534 -8.53 -10.77 -8.86
C ALA A 534 -8.46 -11.16 -10.35
N GLN A 535 -7.77 -10.39 -11.19
CA GLN A 535 -7.62 -10.68 -12.61
C GLN A 535 -6.88 -12.00 -12.87
N LEU A 536 -5.89 -12.35 -12.03
CA LEU A 536 -5.20 -13.63 -12.12
C LEU A 536 -6.15 -14.83 -11.89
N ILE A 537 -7.14 -14.69 -10.99
CA ILE A 537 -8.17 -15.69 -10.77
C ILE A 537 -9.06 -15.81 -12.01
N ILE A 538 -9.57 -14.71 -12.53
CA ILE A 538 -10.46 -14.65 -13.70
C ILE A 538 -9.76 -15.24 -14.94
N ASP A 539 -8.52 -14.83 -15.21
CA ASP A 539 -7.72 -15.33 -16.35
C ASP A 539 -7.39 -16.83 -16.20
N GLY A 540 -7.22 -17.32 -14.98
CA GLY A 540 -6.95 -18.73 -14.68
C GLY A 540 -8.14 -19.64 -14.98
N GLU A 541 -9.37 -19.19 -14.75
CA GLU A 541 -10.60 -19.94 -15.05
C GLU A 541 -11.01 -19.87 -16.54
N SER A 542 -10.57 -18.83 -17.23
CA SER A 542 -10.86 -18.64 -18.67
C SER A 542 -10.00 -19.54 -19.59
N ARG A 543 -9.01 -20.25 -19.05
CA ARG A 543 -8.12 -21.18 -19.76
C ARG A 543 -8.54 -22.64 -19.57
#